data_0ffc4028ebb65c725005236f44404281
#
_entry.id   0ffc4028ebb65c725005236f44404281
#
_cell.length_a   1.000
_cell.length_b   1.000
_cell.length_c   1.000
_cell.angle_alpha   90.00
_cell.angle_beta   90.00
_cell.angle_gamma   90.00
#
_symmetry.space_group_name_H-M   'P 1'
#
loop_
_entity.id
_entity.type
_entity.pdbx_description
1 polymer ?
#
loop_
_entity_poly.entity_id
_entity_poly.type
_entity_poly.pdbx_seq_one_letter_code
_entity_poly.pdbx_strand_id
1 'polypeptide(L)'
;LGRQRVEICCAKCDGHLGHVFHGEKITSKDTRHCVNSLSIQFKKYDNLSIAYFGAGCFWSVEKIFRDTKGVYMCQSGYMGGDTKNPNYREVCTGTTNHAEVVEVYYDEKEVSYDSLLQIFWKNHNPTTLNRQGLDIGTQYRSVIYYTSDVQKDSANSSLIASQKNWDRSIVTQIEKSTVFYRAEEYHQNYLNKNNLGSCSL
;
A
#
# COMPACT_ATOMS: atom_id res chain seq x y z
N LEU A 1 -11.98 -33.93 21.72
CA LEU A 1 -11.63 -33.72 20.30
C LEU A 1 -11.70 -32.23 20.03
N GLY A 2 -10.53 -31.55 20.14
CA GLY A 2 -10.43 -30.10 19.88
C GLY A 2 -10.61 -29.80 18.40
N ARG A 3 -11.52 -28.88 18.06
CA ARG A 3 -11.61 -28.30 16.71
C ARG A 3 -10.38 -27.41 16.48
N GLN A 4 -9.73 -27.55 15.34
CA GLN A 4 -8.70 -26.61 14.93
C GLN A 4 -9.32 -25.23 14.71
N ARG A 5 -8.74 -24.20 15.30
CA ARG A 5 -9.18 -22.82 15.18
C ARG A 5 -8.02 -21.99 14.62
N VAL A 6 -8.32 -21.18 13.64
CA VAL A 6 -7.35 -20.21 13.12
C VAL A 6 -7.61 -18.89 13.82
N GLU A 7 -6.60 -18.38 14.50
CA GLU A 7 -6.70 -17.10 15.19
C GLU A 7 -6.76 -15.93 14.18
N ILE A 8 -7.53 -14.90 14.53
CA ILE A 8 -7.57 -13.63 13.83
C ILE A 8 -6.87 -12.60 14.72
N CYS A 9 -5.78 -12.03 14.23
CA CYS A 9 -5.05 -10.96 14.90
C CYS A 9 -5.14 -9.64 14.15
N CYS A 10 -4.98 -8.54 14.88
CA CYS A 10 -4.89 -7.21 14.29
C CYS A 10 -3.60 -7.08 13.47
N ALA A 11 -3.70 -6.70 12.20
CA ALA A 11 -2.53 -6.51 11.33
C ALA A 11 -1.61 -5.34 11.77
N LYS A 12 -2.06 -4.49 12.67
CA LYS A 12 -1.29 -3.33 13.16
C LYS A 12 -0.55 -3.62 14.47
N CYS A 13 -1.16 -4.36 15.40
CA CYS A 13 -0.61 -4.55 16.74
C CYS A 13 -0.55 -6.01 17.19
N ASP A 14 -0.90 -6.95 16.29
CA ASP A 14 -0.96 -8.40 16.54
C ASP A 14 -1.91 -8.83 17.68
N GLY A 15 -2.73 -7.89 18.19
CA GLY A 15 -3.69 -8.16 19.23
C GLY A 15 -4.77 -9.14 18.76
N HIS A 16 -5.15 -10.08 19.63
CA HIS A 16 -6.19 -11.07 19.36
C HIS A 16 -7.55 -10.40 19.05
N LEU A 17 -8.17 -10.76 17.94
CA LEU A 17 -9.48 -10.26 17.53
C LEU A 17 -10.56 -11.34 17.54
N GLY A 18 -10.20 -12.61 17.40
CA GLY A 18 -11.16 -13.70 17.31
C GLY A 18 -10.62 -14.93 16.59
N HIS A 19 -11.51 -15.70 15.96
CA HIS A 19 -11.15 -16.94 15.26
C HIS A 19 -11.94 -17.14 13.97
N VAL A 20 -11.33 -17.85 13.02
CA VAL A 20 -11.97 -18.39 11.82
C VAL A 20 -12.40 -19.84 12.07
N PHE A 21 -13.60 -20.16 11.67
CA PHE A 21 -14.16 -21.51 11.71
C PHE A 21 -14.47 -21.98 10.29
N HIS A 22 -14.07 -23.23 9.99
CA HIS A 22 -14.34 -23.89 8.73
C HIS A 22 -15.17 -25.16 8.96
N GLY A 23 -15.89 -25.62 7.94
CA GLY A 23 -16.62 -26.89 7.98
C GLY A 23 -17.96 -26.84 8.72
N GLU A 24 -18.47 -25.65 9.08
CA GLU A 24 -19.73 -25.50 9.80
C GLU A 24 -20.96 -25.43 8.86
N LYS A 25 -20.75 -25.28 7.56
CA LYS A 25 -21.81 -25.18 6.50
C LYS A 25 -22.86 -24.09 6.78
N ILE A 26 -22.49 -23.04 7.51
CA ILE A 26 -23.38 -21.91 7.86
C ILE A 26 -23.37 -20.84 6.77
N THR A 27 -22.29 -20.73 6.01
CA THR A 27 -22.11 -19.76 4.91
C THR A 27 -21.85 -20.48 3.60
N SER A 28 -22.08 -19.80 2.47
CA SER A 28 -21.80 -20.34 1.13
C SER A 28 -20.32 -20.66 0.91
N LYS A 29 -19.41 -20.02 1.64
CA LYS A 29 -17.96 -20.25 1.58
C LYS A 29 -17.48 -21.25 2.65
N ASP A 30 -18.39 -21.84 3.40
CA ASP A 30 -18.10 -22.75 4.53
C ASP A 30 -17.04 -22.19 5.52
N THR A 31 -17.03 -20.88 5.65
CA THR A 31 -16.09 -20.14 6.52
C THR A 31 -16.87 -19.11 7.32
N ARG A 32 -16.66 -19.09 8.62
CA ARG A 32 -17.24 -18.10 9.54
C ARG A 32 -16.13 -17.41 10.34
N HIS A 33 -16.16 -16.08 10.37
CA HIS A 33 -15.30 -15.26 11.21
C HIS A 33 -16.07 -14.86 12.46
N CYS A 34 -15.56 -15.23 13.63
CA CYS A 34 -16.09 -14.80 14.92
C CYS A 34 -15.12 -13.80 15.53
N VAL A 35 -15.51 -12.54 15.56
CA VAL A 35 -14.64 -11.43 15.99
C VAL A 35 -15.29 -10.74 17.19
N ASN A 36 -14.44 -10.32 18.15
CA ASN A 36 -14.91 -9.58 19.31
C ASN A 36 -15.30 -8.15 18.91
N SER A 37 -16.59 -7.85 18.89
CA SER A 37 -17.13 -6.55 18.47
C SER A 37 -16.75 -5.40 19.40
N LEU A 38 -16.37 -5.68 20.65
CA LEU A 38 -15.90 -4.64 21.58
C LEU A 38 -14.45 -4.18 21.26
N SER A 39 -13.71 -5.01 20.54
CA SER A 39 -12.30 -4.74 20.19
C SER A 39 -12.13 -4.13 18.81
N ILE A 40 -13.21 -4.01 18.02
CA ILE A 40 -13.15 -3.53 16.64
C ILE A 40 -14.26 -2.53 16.34
N GLN A 41 -13.93 -1.56 15.52
CA GLN A 41 -14.89 -0.68 14.86
C GLN A 41 -15.01 -1.10 13.39
N PHE A 42 -16.22 -1.51 12.99
CA PHE A 42 -16.47 -1.85 11.59
C PHE A 42 -16.52 -0.58 10.74
N LYS A 43 -15.70 -0.51 9.68
CA LYS A 43 -15.76 0.53 8.67
C LYS A 43 -15.95 -0.12 7.30
N LYS A 44 -16.99 0.28 6.57
CA LYS A 44 -17.24 -0.23 5.21
C LYS A 44 -16.19 0.34 4.26
N TYR A 45 -15.65 -0.50 3.40
CA TYR A 45 -14.73 -0.07 2.33
C TYR A 45 -15.37 0.89 1.33
N ASP A 46 -16.69 0.78 1.11
CA ASP A 46 -17.45 1.63 0.18
C ASP A 46 -17.36 3.13 0.52
N ASN A 47 -16.98 3.45 1.76
CA ASN A 47 -16.83 4.83 2.24
C ASN A 47 -15.36 5.29 2.28
N LEU A 48 -14.43 4.48 1.81
CA LEU A 48 -13.01 4.82 1.77
C LEU A 48 -12.60 5.18 0.35
N SER A 49 -11.78 6.20 0.24
CA SER A 49 -11.09 6.55 -1.00
C SER A 49 -9.81 5.73 -1.15
N ILE A 50 -9.35 5.59 -2.39
CA ILE A 50 -8.16 4.81 -2.71
C ILE A 50 -7.11 5.72 -3.34
N ALA A 51 -5.85 5.55 -2.92
CA ALA A 51 -4.68 6.16 -3.53
C ALA A 51 -3.60 5.11 -3.77
N TYR A 52 -2.74 5.32 -4.78
CA TYR A 52 -1.66 4.42 -5.14
C TYR A 52 -0.33 5.16 -5.23
N PHE A 53 0.68 4.66 -4.52
CA PHE A 53 1.99 5.28 -4.44
C PHE A 53 3.12 4.27 -4.61
N GLY A 54 4.05 4.55 -5.52
CA GLY A 54 5.33 3.84 -5.65
C GLY A 54 6.48 4.79 -5.33
N ALA A 55 7.31 4.43 -4.36
CA ALA A 55 8.42 5.26 -3.87
C ALA A 55 9.62 4.41 -3.41
N GLY A 56 10.05 3.47 -4.24
CA GLY A 56 11.06 2.48 -3.89
C GLY A 56 10.44 1.22 -3.31
N CYS A 57 11.14 0.55 -2.39
CA CYS A 57 10.66 -0.68 -1.74
C CYS A 57 9.32 -0.47 -1.03
N PHE A 58 8.30 -1.22 -1.45
CA PHE A 58 6.93 -1.08 -0.93
C PHE A 58 6.79 -1.41 0.56
N TRP A 59 7.72 -2.12 1.19
CA TRP A 59 7.67 -2.37 2.64
C TRP A 59 7.73 -1.08 3.47
N SER A 60 8.66 -0.17 3.11
CA SER A 60 8.80 1.13 3.78
C SER A 60 7.61 2.04 3.46
N VAL A 61 7.20 2.07 2.21
CA VAL A 61 6.04 2.87 1.76
C VAL A 61 4.76 2.41 2.45
N GLU A 62 4.53 1.09 2.52
CA GLU A 62 3.38 0.52 3.23
C GLU A 62 3.37 0.93 4.71
N LYS A 63 4.51 0.82 5.41
CA LYS A 63 4.61 1.19 6.81
C LYS A 63 4.27 2.66 7.04
N ILE A 64 4.83 3.56 6.23
CA ILE A 64 4.61 5.01 6.35
C ILE A 64 3.12 5.35 6.24
N PHE A 65 2.44 4.83 5.21
CA PHE A 65 1.02 5.11 5.03
C PHE A 65 0.15 4.39 6.05
N ARG A 66 0.48 3.16 6.42
CA ARG A 66 -0.24 2.40 7.46
C ARG A 66 -0.24 3.08 8.82
N ASP A 67 0.85 3.76 9.17
CA ASP A 67 1.00 4.49 10.42
C ASP A 67 0.34 5.88 10.38
N THR A 68 -0.16 6.30 9.22
CA THR A 68 -0.85 7.58 9.05
C THR A 68 -2.27 7.51 9.59
N LYS A 69 -2.64 8.47 10.46
CA LYS A 69 -4.01 8.58 10.97
C LYS A 69 -4.98 8.86 9.81
N GLY A 70 -6.12 8.19 9.79
CA GLY A 70 -7.12 8.29 8.73
C GLY A 70 -6.88 7.29 7.58
N VAL A 71 -5.76 6.58 7.59
CA VAL A 71 -5.53 5.42 6.73
C VAL A 71 -6.00 4.16 7.45
N TYR A 72 -6.84 3.38 6.81
CA TYR A 72 -7.48 2.19 7.39
C TYR A 72 -6.87 0.88 6.91
N MET A 73 -6.38 0.87 5.67
CA MET A 73 -5.71 -0.31 5.12
C MET A 73 -4.66 0.11 4.10
N CYS A 74 -3.54 -0.62 4.09
CA CYS A 74 -2.55 -0.58 3.03
C CYS A 74 -2.28 -1.99 2.52
N GLN A 75 -2.04 -2.11 1.24
CA GLN A 75 -1.61 -3.35 0.60
C GLN A 75 -0.42 -3.09 -0.31
N SER A 76 0.64 -3.86 -0.13
CA SER A 76 1.77 -3.89 -1.07
C SER A 76 1.40 -4.68 -2.32
N GLY A 77 1.82 -4.21 -3.49
CA GLY A 77 1.50 -4.85 -4.77
C GLY A 77 2.26 -4.27 -5.95
N TYR A 78 1.77 -4.58 -7.14
CA TYR A 78 2.38 -4.25 -8.41
C TYR A 78 1.37 -3.56 -9.33
N MET A 79 1.80 -2.50 -10.03
CA MET A 79 0.96 -1.76 -10.98
C MET A 79 1.78 -1.16 -12.13
N GLY A 80 1.12 -0.87 -13.23
CA GLY A 80 1.67 -0.10 -14.35
C GLY A 80 2.53 -0.91 -15.33
N GLY A 81 2.61 -2.22 -15.18
CA GLY A 81 3.32 -3.11 -16.07
C GLY A 81 2.42 -3.87 -17.05
N ASP A 82 3.05 -4.71 -17.87
CA ASP A 82 2.40 -5.43 -18.98
C ASP A 82 2.05 -6.88 -18.62
N THR A 83 2.70 -7.45 -17.62
CA THR A 83 2.51 -8.85 -17.20
C THR A 83 1.25 -8.98 -16.36
N LYS A 84 0.38 -9.93 -16.69
CA LYS A 84 -0.81 -10.26 -15.89
C LYS A 84 -0.43 -11.20 -14.74
N ASN A 85 -0.98 -10.89 -13.54
CA ASN A 85 -0.75 -11.65 -12.31
C ASN A 85 0.76 -11.90 -12.06
N PRO A 86 1.59 -10.83 -12.04
CA PRO A 86 3.02 -10.98 -11.82
C PRO A 86 3.29 -11.48 -10.39
N ASN A 87 4.38 -12.20 -10.22
CA ASN A 87 4.92 -12.52 -8.91
C ASN A 87 6.18 -11.70 -8.64
N TYR A 88 6.63 -11.68 -7.39
CA TYR A 88 7.79 -10.91 -6.95
C TYR A 88 9.07 -11.20 -7.76
N ARG A 89 9.33 -12.47 -8.04
CA ARG A 89 10.53 -12.86 -8.80
C ARG A 89 10.52 -12.29 -10.22
N GLU A 90 9.38 -12.32 -10.88
CA GLU A 90 9.22 -11.73 -12.22
C GLU A 90 9.41 -10.21 -12.18
N VAL A 91 8.80 -9.52 -11.20
CA VAL A 91 8.95 -8.06 -11.05
C VAL A 91 10.41 -7.69 -10.80
N CYS A 92 11.14 -8.44 -9.98
CA CYS A 92 12.56 -8.21 -9.72
C CYS A 92 13.47 -8.36 -10.94
N THR A 93 13.03 -9.04 -12.01
CA THR A 93 13.81 -9.08 -13.26
C THR A 93 13.83 -7.73 -13.99
N GLY A 94 12.91 -6.81 -13.66
CA GLY A 94 12.74 -5.54 -14.36
C GLY A 94 12.08 -5.65 -15.74
N THR A 95 11.68 -6.86 -16.17
CA THR A 95 11.11 -7.09 -17.52
C THR A 95 9.59 -6.97 -17.56
N THR A 96 8.92 -6.94 -16.41
CA THR A 96 7.45 -6.85 -16.31
C THR A 96 6.91 -5.42 -16.45
N ASN A 97 7.78 -4.41 -16.40
CA ASN A 97 7.45 -2.99 -16.33
C ASN A 97 6.60 -2.59 -15.11
N HIS A 98 6.26 -3.50 -14.19
CA HIS A 98 5.54 -3.16 -12.98
C HIS A 98 6.40 -2.33 -12.01
N ALA A 99 5.75 -1.36 -11.34
CA ALA A 99 6.30 -0.75 -10.14
C ALA A 99 5.85 -1.49 -8.90
N GLU A 100 6.68 -1.48 -7.86
CA GLU A 100 6.25 -1.75 -6.49
C GLU A 100 5.38 -0.58 -6.02
N VAL A 101 4.14 -0.86 -5.64
CA VAL A 101 3.11 0.12 -5.33
C VAL A 101 2.40 -0.26 -4.05
N VAL A 102 2.03 0.74 -3.28
CA VAL A 102 1.13 0.56 -2.14
C VAL A 102 -0.24 1.13 -2.49
N GLU A 103 -1.27 0.29 -2.34
CA GLU A 103 -2.66 0.66 -2.36
C GLU A 103 -3.08 1.13 -0.96
N VAL A 104 -3.58 2.36 -0.87
CA VAL A 104 -3.90 3.04 0.39
C VAL A 104 -5.40 3.33 0.45
N TYR A 105 -6.09 2.74 1.44
CA TYR A 105 -7.49 3.04 1.72
C TYR A 105 -7.59 4.04 2.86
N TYR A 106 -8.21 5.19 2.62
CA TYR A 106 -8.27 6.28 3.57
C TYR A 106 -9.66 6.93 3.64
N ASP A 107 -9.96 7.55 4.77
CA ASP A 107 -11.17 8.37 4.94
C ASP A 107 -10.84 9.83 4.70
N GLU A 108 -11.41 10.41 3.65
CA GLU A 108 -11.21 11.82 3.29
C GLU A 108 -11.63 12.81 4.39
N LYS A 109 -12.48 12.37 5.33
CA LYS A 109 -12.86 13.19 6.49
C LYS A 109 -11.78 13.27 7.56
N GLU A 110 -10.84 12.32 7.57
CA GLU A 110 -9.77 12.23 8.57
C GLU A 110 -8.41 12.61 7.99
N VAL A 111 -8.14 12.29 6.73
CA VAL A 111 -6.91 12.64 6.02
C VAL A 111 -7.23 12.93 4.55
N SER A 112 -6.79 14.08 4.05
CA SER A 112 -6.99 14.44 2.65
C SER A 112 -5.98 13.77 1.72
N TYR A 113 -6.33 13.64 0.43
CA TYR A 113 -5.38 13.18 -0.59
C TYR A 113 -4.13 14.06 -0.66
N ASP A 114 -4.28 15.38 -0.51
CA ASP A 114 -3.15 16.32 -0.48
C ASP A 114 -2.21 16.05 0.70
N SER A 115 -2.75 15.64 1.86
CA SER A 115 -1.92 15.23 3.00
C SER A 115 -1.15 13.95 2.71
N LEU A 116 -1.74 12.99 2.00
CA LEU A 116 -1.04 11.77 1.56
C LEU A 116 0.06 12.10 0.54
N LEU A 117 -0.18 13.05 -0.38
CA LEU A 117 0.85 13.54 -1.30
C LEU A 117 2.02 14.20 -0.56
N GLN A 118 1.76 14.99 0.49
CA GLN A 118 2.83 15.57 1.32
C GLN A 118 3.66 14.50 2.02
N ILE A 119 3.01 13.45 2.54
CA ILE A 119 3.70 12.29 3.13
C ILE A 119 4.56 11.59 2.08
N PHE A 120 4.04 11.37 0.87
CA PHE A 120 4.77 10.78 -0.24
C PHE A 120 6.05 11.58 -0.57
N TRP A 121 5.94 12.90 -0.79
CA TRP A 121 7.08 13.75 -1.14
C TRP A 121 8.14 13.84 -0.03
N LYS A 122 7.72 13.77 1.23
CA LYS A 122 8.63 13.89 2.38
C LYS A 122 9.47 12.64 2.63
N ASN A 123 8.99 11.49 2.21
CA ASN A 123 9.52 10.20 2.64
C ASN A 123 10.31 9.44 1.56
N HIS A 124 10.68 10.07 0.45
CA HIS A 124 11.57 9.47 -0.55
C HIS A 124 12.30 10.53 -1.36
N ASN A 125 13.28 10.12 -2.15
CA ASN A 125 13.95 11.01 -3.10
C ASN A 125 13.27 10.92 -4.48
N PRO A 126 12.47 11.91 -4.89
CA PRO A 126 11.74 11.86 -6.16
C PRO A 126 12.58 12.25 -7.37
N THR A 127 13.91 12.50 -7.21
CA THR A 127 14.80 12.98 -8.26
C THR A 127 15.69 11.88 -8.85
N THR A 128 15.59 10.64 -8.36
CA THR A 128 16.38 9.51 -8.82
C THR A 128 15.55 8.60 -9.73
N LEU A 129 15.90 8.55 -11.01
CA LEU A 129 15.19 7.74 -12.00
C LEU A 129 15.41 6.24 -11.73
N ASN A 130 14.31 5.48 -11.64
CA ASN A 130 14.31 4.03 -11.43
C ASN A 130 15.21 3.58 -10.28
N ARG A 131 15.22 4.36 -9.20
CA ARG A 131 16.08 4.09 -8.05
C ARG A 131 15.55 4.77 -6.80
N GLN A 132 15.69 4.10 -5.65
CA GLN A 132 15.51 4.70 -4.34
C GLN A 132 16.58 4.16 -3.39
N GLY A 133 17.49 5.05 -2.93
CA GLY A 133 18.61 4.63 -2.10
C GLY A 133 19.49 3.57 -2.78
N LEU A 134 19.57 2.39 -2.18
CA LEU A 134 20.33 1.24 -2.70
C LEU A 134 19.52 0.38 -3.69
N ASP A 135 18.20 0.52 -3.70
CA ASP A 135 17.31 -0.24 -4.58
C ASP A 135 17.35 0.35 -6.01
N ILE A 136 17.83 -0.44 -6.96
CA ILE A 136 18.00 -0.04 -8.38
C ILE A 136 17.14 -0.95 -9.25
N GLY A 137 16.28 -0.34 -10.07
CA GLY A 137 15.40 -1.03 -11.00
C GLY A 137 14.14 -0.24 -11.28
N THR A 138 13.49 -0.50 -12.43
CA THR A 138 12.24 0.16 -12.84
C THR A 138 11.11 -0.07 -11.85
N GLN A 139 11.13 -1.19 -11.12
CA GLN A 139 10.16 -1.50 -10.07
C GLN A 139 10.22 -0.53 -8.89
N TYR A 140 11.35 0.12 -8.65
CA TYR A 140 11.53 1.07 -7.55
C TYR A 140 11.37 2.54 -7.96
N ARG A 141 10.76 2.78 -9.14
CA ARG A 141 10.53 4.14 -9.60
C ARG A 141 9.57 4.92 -8.73
N SER A 142 9.76 6.22 -8.68
CA SER A 142 8.80 7.14 -8.07
C SER A 142 7.60 7.32 -8.99
N VAL A 143 6.40 6.98 -8.51
CA VAL A 143 5.18 7.05 -9.31
C VAL A 143 3.94 7.26 -8.44
N ILE A 144 2.99 8.04 -8.94
CA ILE A 144 1.65 8.22 -8.39
C ILE A 144 0.66 7.74 -9.44
N TYR A 145 -0.21 6.79 -9.08
CA TYR A 145 -1.29 6.35 -9.96
C TYR A 145 -2.62 6.96 -9.48
N TYR A 146 -3.19 7.86 -10.28
CA TYR A 146 -4.45 8.54 -9.96
C TYR A 146 -5.66 7.71 -10.38
N THR A 147 -6.75 7.79 -9.59
CA THR A 147 -8.03 7.11 -9.83
C THR A 147 -9.09 8.05 -10.41
N SER A 148 -8.87 9.38 -10.32
CA SER A 148 -9.79 10.41 -10.80
C SER A 148 -9.03 11.65 -11.30
N ASP A 149 -9.69 12.49 -12.07
CA ASP A 149 -9.09 13.75 -12.54
C ASP A 149 -8.76 14.69 -11.37
N VAL A 150 -9.56 14.69 -10.31
CA VAL A 150 -9.26 15.45 -9.08
C VAL A 150 -7.92 15.03 -8.47
N GLN A 151 -7.68 13.71 -8.34
CA GLN A 151 -6.39 13.20 -7.85
C GLN A 151 -5.24 13.57 -8.81
N LYS A 152 -5.48 13.51 -10.12
CA LYS A 152 -4.49 13.91 -11.12
C LYS A 152 -4.07 15.37 -10.97
N ASP A 153 -5.03 16.27 -10.82
CA ASP A 153 -4.78 17.71 -10.70
C ASP A 153 -4.06 18.03 -9.39
N SER A 154 -4.49 17.42 -8.27
CA SER A 154 -3.81 17.51 -6.98
C SER A 154 -2.37 16.98 -7.06
N ALA A 155 -2.15 15.81 -7.67
CA ALA A 155 -0.80 15.23 -7.82
C ALA A 155 0.12 16.15 -8.65
N ASN A 156 -0.35 16.68 -9.79
CA ASN A 156 0.43 17.61 -10.61
C ASN A 156 0.75 18.91 -9.85
N SER A 157 -0.22 19.48 -9.17
CA SER A 157 -0.04 20.70 -8.36
C SER A 157 0.97 20.48 -7.24
N SER A 158 0.89 19.33 -6.57
CA SER A 158 1.81 18.96 -5.50
C SER A 158 3.24 18.71 -6.00
N LEU A 159 3.41 18.14 -7.21
CA LEU A 159 4.71 17.97 -7.85
C LEU A 159 5.37 19.33 -8.10
N ILE A 160 4.63 20.28 -8.69
CA ILE A 160 5.13 21.64 -8.95
C ILE A 160 5.54 22.32 -7.63
N ALA A 161 4.74 22.17 -6.59
CA ALA A 161 5.05 22.72 -5.27
C ALA A 161 6.29 22.07 -4.66
N SER A 162 6.42 20.73 -4.78
CA SER A 162 7.54 19.95 -4.24
C SER A 162 8.85 20.19 -4.96
N GLN A 163 8.82 20.53 -6.26
CA GLN A 163 10.03 20.82 -7.04
C GLN A 163 10.90 21.91 -6.40
N LYS A 164 10.30 22.84 -5.69
CA LYS A 164 11.01 23.93 -5.00
C LYS A 164 11.97 23.46 -3.90
N ASN A 165 11.79 22.23 -3.41
CA ASN A 165 12.60 21.64 -2.35
C ASN A 165 13.78 20.82 -2.89
N TRP A 166 13.95 20.77 -4.23
CA TRP A 166 14.93 19.91 -4.88
C TRP A 166 15.70 20.68 -5.97
N ASP A 167 17.02 20.62 -5.92
CA ASP A 167 17.90 21.21 -6.96
C ASP A 167 17.83 20.44 -8.29
N ARG A 168 17.53 19.14 -8.22
CA ARG A 168 17.37 18.28 -9.39
C ARG A 168 15.89 18.17 -9.75
N SER A 169 15.62 17.98 -11.04
CA SER A 169 14.26 17.76 -11.50
C SER A 169 13.64 16.52 -10.87
N ILE A 170 12.41 16.65 -10.40
CA ILE A 170 11.58 15.52 -9.96
C ILE A 170 11.27 14.65 -11.17
N VAL A 171 11.48 13.35 -11.05
CA VAL A 171 11.24 12.34 -12.10
C VAL A 171 10.02 11.47 -11.79
N THR A 172 9.24 11.82 -10.78
CA THR A 172 8.02 11.10 -10.42
C THR A 172 7.04 11.07 -11.58
N GLN A 173 6.59 9.89 -11.96
CA GLN A 173 5.54 9.69 -12.96
C GLN A 173 4.16 9.91 -12.31
N ILE A 174 3.24 10.59 -13.02
CA ILE A 174 1.84 10.73 -12.61
C ILE A 174 0.99 10.11 -13.70
N GLU A 175 0.47 8.92 -13.45
CA GLU A 175 -0.17 8.08 -14.45
C GLU A 175 -1.58 7.65 -13.98
N LYS A 176 -2.44 7.30 -14.93
CA LYS A 176 -3.74 6.73 -14.60
C LYS A 176 -3.56 5.33 -14.00
N SER A 177 -4.29 5.03 -12.93
CA SER A 177 -4.29 3.71 -12.33
C SER A 177 -4.73 2.63 -13.31
N THR A 178 -4.05 1.51 -13.27
CA THR A 178 -4.35 0.30 -14.02
C THR A 178 -4.76 -0.82 -13.05
N VAL A 179 -4.67 -2.08 -13.48
CA VAL A 179 -4.95 -3.19 -12.58
C VAL A 179 -3.87 -3.25 -11.50
N PHE A 180 -4.30 -3.23 -10.24
CA PHE A 180 -3.43 -3.50 -9.10
C PHE A 180 -3.38 -5.01 -8.85
N TYR A 181 -2.17 -5.54 -8.79
CA TYR A 181 -1.91 -6.94 -8.43
C TYR A 181 -1.33 -6.98 -7.03
N ARG A 182 -2.12 -7.46 -6.06
CA ARG A 182 -1.67 -7.58 -4.68
C ARG A 182 -0.46 -8.52 -4.61
N ALA A 183 0.61 -8.08 -3.97
CA ALA A 183 1.79 -8.90 -3.73
C ALA A 183 1.48 -10.04 -2.76
N GLU A 184 2.38 -11.02 -2.73
CA GLU A 184 2.27 -12.23 -1.92
C GLU A 184 2.11 -11.90 -0.43
N GLU A 185 1.47 -12.79 0.33
CA GLU A 185 1.12 -12.54 1.74
C GLU A 185 2.33 -12.22 2.63
N TYR A 186 3.48 -12.80 2.33
CA TYR A 186 4.70 -12.57 3.10
C TYR A 186 5.26 -11.14 2.94
N HIS A 187 4.84 -10.39 1.90
CA HIS A 187 5.18 -8.98 1.72
C HIS A 187 4.25 -8.02 2.48
N GLN A 188 3.04 -8.46 2.82
CA GLN A 188 2.04 -7.61 3.47
C GLN A 188 2.45 -7.32 4.92
N ASN A 189 2.50 -6.03 5.27
CA ASN A 189 2.87 -5.56 6.61
C ASN A 189 4.23 -6.10 7.09
N TYR A 190 5.17 -6.24 6.16
CA TYR A 190 6.43 -6.95 6.38
C TYR A 190 7.25 -6.38 7.52
N LEU A 191 7.44 -5.05 7.56
CA LEU A 191 8.29 -4.42 8.58
C LEU A 191 7.71 -4.58 9.98
N ASN A 192 6.40 -4.45 10.15
CA ASN A 192 5.76 -4.64 11.46
C ASN A 192 5.78 -6.12 11.90
N LYS A 193 5.48 -7.06 10.99
CA LYS A 193 5.53 -8.50 11.30
C LYS A 193 6.91 -8.97 11.74
N ASN A 194 7.96 -8.32 11.25
CA ASN A 194 9.34 -8.67 11.57
C ASN A 194 9.99 -7.74 12.60
N ASN A 195 9.23 -6.84 13.23
CA ASN A 195 9.72 -5.85 14.19
C ASN A 195 10.89 -5.01 13.66
N LEU A 196 10.88 -4.70 12.38
CA LEU A 196 11.90 -3.89 11.71
C LEU A 196 11.48 -2.42 11.69
N GLY A 197 12.44 -1.54 11.90
CA GLY A 197 12.26 -0.11 11.64
C GLY A 197 12.01 0.15 10.14
N SER A 198 11.52 1.35 9.79
CA SER A 198 11.52 1.77 8.38
C SER A 198 12.96 1.76 7.87
N CYS A 199 13.20 1.17 6.70
CA CYS A 199 14.44 1.47 5.97
C CYS A 199 14.48 3.00 5.78
N SER A 200 15.61 3.63 6.08
CA SER A 200 15.83 5.03 5.70
C SER A 200 15.75 5.11 4.16
N LEU A 201 14.70 5.72 3.66
CA LEU A 201 14.48 5.99 2.24
C LEU A 201 15.37 7.13 1.77
#